data_3958313fcd1fcb12c2bb51f9906a9d7d
#
_entry.id   3958313fcd1fcb12c2bb51f9906a9d7d
#
_cell.length_a   1.000
_cell.length_b   1.000
_cell.length_c   1.000
_cell.angle_alpha   90.00
_cell.angle_beta   90.00
_cell.angle_gamma   90.00
#
_symmetry.space_group_name_H-M   'P 1'
#
loop_
_entity.id
_entity.type
_entity.pdbx_description
1 polymer ?
#
loop_
_entity_poly.entity_id
_entity_poly.type
_entity_poly.pdbx_seq_one_letter_code
_entity_poly.pdbx_strand_id
1 'polypeptide(L)'
;KIKLLLVGAGGFDRVTSGQARNSDEPLGFHDYNCLQMNAFAVVSDSGTLPEKAASSSVPGGVHPHSTERPEALDKGCFVLAGIDEKSLLQAVDTAVQMNLDGDDGQPVPDYVDENVSAMVVKIIQSYTGVVNKMVWRKG
;
A
#
# COMPACT_ATOMS: atom_id res chain seq x y z
N LYS A 1 -21.02 -6.63 2.91
CA LYS A 1 -19.78 -6.34 2.16
C LYS A 1 -19.41 -4.88 2.36
N ILE A 2 -18.18 -4.60 2.73
CA ILE A 2 -17.62 -3.25 2.78
C ILE A 2 -17.48 -2.82 1.31
N LYS A 3 -18.16 -1.73 0.92
CA LYS A 3 -18.09 -1.25 -0.45
C LYS A 3 -16.88 -0.36 -0.71
N LEU A 4 -16.46 0.41 0.30
CA LEU A 4 -15.31 1.29 0.22
C LEU A 4 -14.66 1.36 1.60
N LEU A 5 -13.34 1.21 1.65
CA LEU A 5 -12.55 1.44 2.85
C LEU A 5 -11.68 2.67 2.62
N LEU A 6 -11.96 3.74 3.37
CA LEU A 6 -11.13 4.93 3.42
C LEU A 6 -10.17 4.81 4.60
N VAL A 7 -8.89 4.99 4.34
CA VAL A 7 -7.84 4.94 5.35
C VAL A 7 -7.03 6.22 5.27
N GLY A 8 -7.12 7.05 6.30
CA GLY A 8 -6.35 8.28 6.41
C GLY A 8 -5.51 8.31 7.68
N ALA A 9 -4.57 9.23 7.76
CA ALA A 9 -3.68 9.42 8.91
C ALA A 9 -4.42 9.80 10.21
N GLY A 10 -5.72 10.07 10.16
CA GLY A 10 -6.54 10.52 11.29
C GLY A 10 -7.71 9.62 11.69
N GLY A 11 -7.87 8.45 11.09
CA GLY A 11 -9.00 7.56 11.40
C GLY A 11 -9.63 6.91 10.17
N PHE A 12 -10.57 5.99 10.41
CA PHE A 12 -11.27 5.28 9.34
C PHE A 12 -12.63 5.92 9.07
N ASP A 13 -12.77 6.49 7.88
CA ASP A 13 -14.10 6.88 7.38
C ASP A 13 -14.61 5.80 6.42
N ARG A 14 -15.71 5.18 6.81
CA ARG A 14 -16.40 4.21 5.95
C ARG A 14 -17.53 4.90 5.22
N VAL A 15 -17.41 5.06 3.91
CA VAL A 15 -18.54 5.48 3.07
C VAL A 15 -19.26 4.25 2.54
N THR A 16 -20.39 3.90 3.13
CA THR A 16 -21.35 3.00 2.50
C THR A 16 -22.60 3.80 2.21
N SER A 17 -23.22 3.53 1.06
CA SER A 17 -24.49 4.11 0.59
C SER A 17 -25.35 4.70 1.73
N GLY A 18 -25.11 5.94 2.11
CA GLY A 18 -25.88 6.71 3.07
C GLY A 18 -25.49 6.65 4.54
N GLN A 19 -24.48 5.91 4.95
CA GLN A 19 -23.99 5.92 6.34
C GLN A 19 -22.45 5.90 6.37
N ALA A 20 -21.85 7.03 6.70
CA ALA A 20 -20.45 7.09 7.11
C ALA A 20 -20.34 6.52 8.55
N ARG A 21 -19.38 5.65 8.78
CA ARG A 21 -18.97 5.25 10.13
C ARG A 21 -17.56 5.74 10.35
N ASN A 22 -17.42 6.62 11.33
CA ASN A 22 -16.12 6.98 11.88
C ASN A 22 -15.76 5.94 12.95
N SER A 23 -14.57 5.37 12.87
CA SER A 23 -13.98 4.59 13.94
C SER A 23 -12.77 5.37 14.46
N ASP A 24 -12.89 5.89 15.68
CA ASP A 24 -11.82 6.64 16.35
C ASP A 24 -10.75 5.69 16.94
N GLU A 25 -11.02 4.38 16.96
CA GLU A 25 -10.09 3.38 17.48
C GLU A 25 -9.35 2.68 16.35
N PRO A 26 -8.00 2.63 16.42
CA PRO A 26 -7.20 1.87 15.47
C PRO A 26 -7.56 0.38 15.53
N LEU A 27 -7.78 -0.22 14.37
CA LEU A 27 -7.99 -1.65 14.28
C LEU A 27 -6.70 -2.43 14.54
N GLY A 28 -6.83 -3.63 15.07
CA GLY A 28 -5.73 -4.57 15.14
C GLY A 28 -5.22 -4.95 13.74
N PHE A 29 -3.96 -5.35 13.66
CA PHE A 29 -3.29 -5.68 12.39
C PHE A 29 -4.06 -6.71 11.55
N HIS A 30 -4.57 -7.77 12.18
CA HIS A 30 -5.31 -8.82 11.48
C HIS A 30 -6.66 -8.34 10.97
N ASP A 31 -7.40 -7.59 11.79
CA ASP A 31 -8.71 -7.06 11.41
C ASP A 31 -8.57 -6.07 10.27
N TYR A 32 -7.57 -5.19 10.33
CA TYR A 32 -7.27 -4.24 9.28
C TYR A 32 -6.96 -4.92 7.95
N ASN A 33 -6.08 -5.92 7.95
CA ASN A 33 -5.75 -6.65 6.73
C ASN A 33 -6.98 -7.41 6.19
N CYS A 34 -7.75 -8.05 7.06
CA CYS A 34 -8.97 -8.74 6.66
C CYS A 34 -9.97 -7.79 5.99
N LEU A 35 -10.13 -6.58 6.54
CA LEU A 35 -11.00 -5.57 5.94
C LEU A 35 -10.48 -5.10 4.58
N GLN A 36 -9.18 -4.88 4.43
CA GLN A 36 -8.59 -4.48 3.14
C GLN A 36 -8.80 -5.54 2.06
N MET A 37 -8.53 -6.81 2.38
CA MET A 37 -8.67 -7.91 1.42
C MET A 37 -10.13 -8.17 1.00
N ASN A 38 -11.11 -7.78 1.81
CA ASN A 38 -12.53 -7.96 1.53
C ASN A 38 -13.25 -6.65 1.16
N ALA A 39 -12.52 -5.57 0.99
CA ALA A 39 -13.08 -4.30 0.53
C ALA A 39 -13.43 -4.35 -0.94
N PHE A 40 -14.35 -3.51 -1.37
CA PHE A 40 -14.64 -3.26 -2.78
C PHE A 40 -13.57 -2.36 -3.41
N ALA A 41 -13.13 -1.36 -2.67
CA ALA A 41 -12.00 -0.51 -2.98
C ALA A 41 -11.36 -0.01 -1.68
N VAL A 42 -10.08 0.30 -1.73
CA VAL A 42 -9.33 0.87 -0.61
C VAL A 42 -8.74 2.19 -1.05
N VAL A 43 -9.10 3.27 -0.37
CA VAL A 43 -8.53 4.60 -0.57
C VAL A 43 -7.68 4.94 0.66
N SER A 44 -6.41 5.23 0.45
CA SER A 44 -5.49 5.54 1.55
C SER A 44 -4.38 6.46 1.09
N ASP A 45 -3.99 7.39 1.95
CA ASP A 45 -2.80 8.22 1.82
C ASP A 45 -1.55 7.59 2.47
N SER A 46 -1.68 6.37 2.96
CA SER A 46 -0.58 5.65 3.60
C SER A 46 0.41 5.14 2.58
N GLY A 47 1.71 5.41 2.78
CA GLY A 47 2.79 4.88 1.96
C GLY A 47 2.90 3.36 1.94
N THR A 48 2.21 2.65 2.84
CA THR A 48 2.16 1.17 2.86
C THR A 48 1.09 0.58 1.95
N LEU A 49 0.13 1.37 1.46
CA LEU A 49 -0.89 0.88 0.53
C LEU A 49 -0.27 0.37 -0.78
N PRO A 50 0.64 1.12 -1.45
CA PRO A 50 1.31 0.64 -2.64
C PRO A 50 2.06 -0.69 -2.45
N GLU A 51 2.76 -0.84 -1.32
CA GLU A 51 3.48 -2.07 -0.98
C GLU A 51 2.54 -3.26 -0.83
N LYS A 52 1.40 -3.05 -0.19
CA LYS A 52 0.37 -4.08 -0.03
C LYS A 52 -0.36 -4.39 -1.33
N ALA A 53 -0.68 -3.39 -2.12
CA ALA A 53 -1.30 -3.59 -3.42
C ALA A 53 -0.40 -4.40 -4.35
N ALA A 54 0.92 -4.15 -4.31
CA ALA A 54 1.89 -4.88 -5.10
C ALA A 54 2.16 -6.32 -4.61
N SER A 55 1.92 -6.62 -3.33
CA SER A 55 2.24 -7.93 -2.72
C SER A 55 1.03 -8.82 -2.48
N SER A 56 -0.15 -8.26 -2.32
CA SER A 56 -1.35 -9.00 -1.89
C SER A 56 -2.62 -8.35 -2.42
N SER A 57 -2.93 -8.53 -3.66
CA SER A 57 -4.24 -8.24 -4.29
C SER A 57 -5.24 -7.46 -3.41
N VAL A 58 -4.91 -6.21 -3.07
CA VAL A 58 -5.85 -5.29 -2.42
C VAL A 58 -6.75 -4.77 -3.51
N PRO A 59 -8.03 -5.15 -3.54
CA PRO A 59 -8.94 -4.75 -4.60
C PRO A 59 -9.05 -3.23 -4.70
N GLY A 60 -8.93 -2.68 -5.90
CA GLY A 60 -9.21 -1.28 -6.16
C GLY A 60 -8.39 -0.30 -5.32
N GLY A 61 -7.08 -0.48 -5.23
CA GLY A 61 -6.20 0.44 -4.50
C GLY A 61 -6.17 1.83 -5.13
N VAL A 62 -6.49 2.86 -4.34
CA VAL A 62 -6.46 4.27 -4.77
C VAL A 62 -5.66 5.10 -3.78
N HIS A 63 -4.70 5.84 -4.29
CA HIS A 63 -3.92 6.80 -3.51
C HIS A 63 -4.34 8.23 -3.87
N PRO A 64 -4.82 9.05 -2.94
CA PRO A 64 -5.40 10.36 -3.27
C PRO A 64 -4.36 11.42 -3.63
N HIS A 65 -3.12 11.25 -3.26
CA HIS A 65 -2.06 12.26 -3.43
C HIS A 65 -0.80 11.69 -4.09
N SER A 66 0.28 12.46 -4.12
CA SER A 66 1.59 11.97 -4.56
C SER A 66 2.06 10.80 -3.70
N THR A 67 2.68 9.83 -4.34
CA THR A 67 3.25 8.66 -3.66
C THR A 67 4.76 8.77 -3.53
N GLU A 68 5.31 8.26 -2.42
CA GLU A 68 6.74 8.03 -2.24
C GLU A 68 7.19 6.68 -2.84
N ARG A 69 6.27 5.96 -3.48
CA ARG A 69 6.49 4.62 -4.07
C ARG A 69 6.17 4.64 -5.57
N PRO A 70 6.95 5.40 -6.38
CA PRO A 70 6.70 5.50 -7.81
C PRO A 70 6.82 4.15 -8.53
N GLU A 71 7.64 3.23 -8.01
CA GLU A 71 7.82 1.88 -8.55
C GLU A 71 6.53 1.07 -8.58
N ALA A 72 5.66 1.23 -7.60
CA ALA A 72 4.37 0.54 -7.56
C ALA A 72 3.34 1.21 -8.50
N LEU A 73 3.41 2.53 -8.68
CA LEU A 73 2.61 3.26 -9.65
C LEU A 73 2.99 2.85 -11.08
N ASP A 74 4.29 2.79 -11.39
CA ASP A 74 4.81 2.41 -12.71
C ASP A 74 4.41 0.96 -13.09
N LYS A 75 4.12 0.12 -12.11
CA LYS A 75 3.65 -1.26 -12.30
C LYS A 75 2.11 -1.38 -12.30
N GLY A 76 1.38 -0.28 -12.15
CA GLY A 76 -0.08 -0.29 -12.18
C GLY A 76 -0.75 -0.92 -10.96
N CYS A 77 -0.03 -1.05 -9.83
CA CYS A 77 -0.58 -1.72 -8.65
C CYS A 77 -1.67 -0.92 -7.95
N PHE A 78 -1.81 0.36 -8.25
CA PHE A 78 -2.85 1.24 -7.71
C PHE A 78 -3.08 2.44 -8.64
N VAL A 79 -4.20 3.14 -8.43
CA VAL A 79 -4.54 4.36 -9.18
C VAL A 79 -4.22 5.59 -8.35
N LEU A 80 -3.49 6.53 -8.91
CA LEU A 80 -3.26 7.83 -8.30
C LEU A 80 -4.43 8.76 -8.64
N ALA A 81 -5.20 9.16 -7.63
CA ALA A 81 -6.31 10.09 -7.77
C ALA A 81 -5.87 11.53 -7.49
N GLY A 82 -6.70 12.48 -7.83
CA GLY A 82 -6.61 13.84 -7.28
C GLY A 82 -7.27 13.94 -5.91
N ILE A 83 -7.20 15.14 -5.33
CA ILE A 83 -7.85 15.44 -4.05
C ILE A 83 -9.29 15.94 -4.22
N ASP A 84 -9.72 16.21 -5.43
CA ASP A 84 -11.09 16.62 -5.70
C ASP A 84 -12.02 15.40 -5.77
N GLU A 85 -13.27 15.60 -5.36
CA GLU A 85 -14.27 14.54 -5.26
C GLU A 85 -14.47 13.79 -6.58
N LYS A 86 -14.54 14.51 -7.70
CA LYS A 86 -14.80 13.91 -9.00
C LYS A 86 -13.67 13.01 -9.46
N SER A 87 -12.43 13.48 -9.33
CA SER A 87 -11.23 12.70 -9.67
C SER A 87 -11.08 11.48 -8.78
N LEU A 88 -11.37 11.63 -7.48
CA LEU A 88 -11.32 10.52 -6.55
C LEU A 88 -12.35 9.42 -6.89
N LEU A 89 -13.59 9.80 -7.15
CA LEU A 89 -14.64 8.84 -7.54
C LEU A 89 -14.31 8.15 -8.86
N GLN A 90 -13.81 8.89 -9.84
CA GLN A 90 -13.38 8.32 -11.12
C GLN A 90 -12.23 7.33 -10.94
N ALA A 91 -11.25 7.65 -10.09
CA ALA A 91 -10.13 6.76 -9.78
C ALA A 91 -10.60 5.47 -9.09
N VAL A 92 -11.56 5.57 -8.17
CA VAL A 92 -12.17 4.40 -7.53
C VAL A 92 -12.88 3.52 -8.55
N ASP A 93 -13.69 4.10 -9.43
CA ASP A 93 -14.40 3.34 -10.48
C ASP A 93 -13.40 2.65 -11.42
N THR A 94 -12.34 3.35 -11.82
CA THR A 94 -11.26 2.79 -12.66
C THR A 94 -10.57 1.61 -11.96
N ALA A 95 -10.12 1.80 -10.73
CA ALA A 95 -9.42 0.75 -9.98
C ALA A 95 -10.30 -0.49 -9.75
N VAL A 96 -11.59 -0.29 -9.51
CA VAL A 96 -12.55 -1.39 -9.36
C VAL A 96 -12.74 -2.15 -10.66
N GLN A 97 -12.88 -1.45 -11.79
CA GLN A 97 -13.04 -2.11 -13.11
C GLN A 97 -11.78 -2.91 -13.47
N MET A 98 -10.60 -2.33 -13.29
CA MET A 98 -9.33 -3.03 -13.51
C MET A 98 -9.24 -4.32 -12.70
N ASN A 99 -9.57 -4.26 -11.41
CA ASN A 99 -9.57 -5.44 -10.54
C ASN A 99 -10.59 -6.51 -11.01
N LEU A 100 -11.80 -6.09 -11.46
CA LEU A 100 -12.81 -7.01 -12.00
C LEU A 100 -12.35 -7.67 -13.30
N ASP A 101 -11.57 -6.98 -14.11
CA ASP A 101 -10.99 -7.48 -15.35
C ASP A 101 -9.73 -8.35 -15.11
N GLY A 102 -9.29 -8.47 -13.86
CA GLY A 102 -8.10 -9.22 -13.46
C GLY A 102 -6.78 -8.47 -13.73
N ASP A 103 -6.83 -7.16 -13.93
CA ASP A 103 -5.65 -6.31 -14.07
C ASP A 103 -5.29 -5.67 -12.74
N ASP A 104 -4.61 -6.42 -11.91
CA ASP A 104 -4.12 -5.99 -10.58
C ASP A 104 -2.72 -5.37 -10.64
N GLY A 105 -2.22 -5.06 -11.84
CA GLY A 105 -0.87 -4.56 -12.07
C GLY A 105 0.18 -5.66 -12.14
N GLN A 106 1.44 -5.26 -12.22
CA GLN A 106 2.58 -6.16 -12.30
C GLN A 106 3.30 -6.24 -10.95
N PRO A 107 3.81 -7.41 -10.54
CA PRO A 107 4.60 -7.51 -9.33
C PRO A 107 5.78 -6.55 -9.32
N VAL A 108 5.98 -5.86 -8.21
CA VAL A 108 7.16 -5.01 -8.00
C VAL A 108 8.29 -5.90 -7.47
N PRO A 109 9.43 -6.02 -8.17
CA PRO A 109 10.50 -6.94 -7.81
C PRO A 109 10.98 -6.79 -6.37
N ASP A 110 11.11 -5.55 -5.90
CA ASP A 110 11.61 -5.25 -4.54
C ASP A 110 10.63 -5.60 -3.41
N TYR A 111 9.36 -5.94 -3.73
CA TYR A 111 8.32 -6.24 -2.74
C TYR A 111 7.98 -7.73 -2.65
N VAL A 112 8.51 -8.54 -3.54
CA VAL A 112 8.21 -9.98 -3.59
C VAL A 112 9.34 -10.85 -3.04
N ASP A 113 10.45 -10.25 -2.63
CA ASP A 113 11.59 -10.96 -2.08
C ASP A 113 11.24 -11.61 -0.74
N GLU A 114 11.52 -12.90 -0.66
CA GLU A 114 11.43 -13.68 0.58
C GLU A 114 12.79 -13.75 1.30
N ASN A 115 12.78 -14.12 2.58
CA ASN A 115 13.99 -14.28 3.39
C ASN A 115 14.83 -13.00 3.55
N VAL A 116 14.20 -11.85 3.59
CA VAL A 116 14.84 -10.53 3.75
C VAL A 116 15.80 -10.50 4.94
N SER A 117 15.45 -11.16 6.05
CA SER A 117 16.32 -11.24 7.23
C SER A 117 17.68 -11.87 6.92
N ALA A 118 17.72 -12.92 6.11
CA ALA A 118 18.97 -13.55 5.69
C ALA A 118 19.78 -12.64 4.76
N MET A 119 19.11 -11.88 3.90
CA MET A 119 19.75 -10.89 3.03
C MET A 119 20.39 -9.78 3.86
N VAL A 120 19.67 -9.26 4.85
CA VAL A 120 20.18 -8.23 5.78
C VAL A 120 21.42 -8.74 6.55
N VAL A 121 21.38 -9.97 7.07
CA VAL A 121 22.53 -10.57 7.76
C VAL A 121 23.74 -10.65 6.83
N LYS A 122 23.56 -11.09 5.58
CA LYS A 122 24.64 -11.14 4.58
C LYS A 122 25.24 -9.75 4.30
N ILE A 123 24.39 -8.73 4.18
CA ILE A 123 24.84 -7.35 3.98
C ILE A 123 25.67 -6.88 5.17
N ILE A 124 25.17 -7.07 6.40
CA ILE A 124 25.89 -6.70 7.62
C ILE A 124 27.27 -7.40 7.67
N GLN A 125 27.30 -8.70 7.45
CA GLN A 125 28.54 -9.48 7.46
C GLN A 125 29.53 -8.99 6.38
N SER A 126 29.03 -8.68 5.20
CA SER A 126 29.87 -8.23 4.08
C SER A 126 30.49 -6.85 4.33
N TYR A 127 29.73 -5.92 4.91
CA TYR A 127 30.17 -4.53 5.02
C TYR A 127 30.78 -4.16 6.37
N THR A 128 30.63 -4.96 7.42
CA THR A 128 31.15 -4.62 8.75
C THR A 128 32.65 -4.36 8.73
N GLY A 129 33.44 -5.20 8.08
CA GLY A 129 34.88 -5.02 7.95
C GLY A 129 35.25 -3.77 7.14
N VAL A 130 34.53 -3.51 6.07
CA VAL A 130 34.73 -2.34 5.22
C VAL A 130 34.44 -1.06 6.00
N VAL A 131 33.31 -1.00 6.69
CA VAL A 131 32.91 0.17 7.50
C VAL A 131 33.92 0.40 8.64
N ASN A 132 34.31 -0.65 9.35
CA ASN A 132 35.30 -0.53 10.42
C ASN A 132 36.61 0.06 9.91
N LYS A 133 37.09 -0.42 8.77
CA LYS A 133 38.35 0.07 8.18
C LYS A 133 38.24 1.47 7.59
N MET A 134 37.21 1.70 6.75
CA MET A 134 37.10 2.92 5.94
C MET A 134 36.49 4.10 6.70
N VAL A 135 35.52 3.83 7.56
CA VAL A 135 34.76 4.89 8.28
C VAL A 135 35.32 5.08 9.68
N TRP A 136 35.42 4.00 10.44
CA TRP A 136 35.82 4.05 11.84
C TRP A 136 37.32 3.96 12.06
N ARG A 137 38.11 3.67 11.03
CA ARG A 137 39.59 3.54 11.07
C ARG A 137 40.06 2.62 12.21
N LYS A 138 39.28 1.58 12.50
CA LYS A 138 39.64 0.54 13.44
C LYS A 138 40.61 -0.42 12.75
N GLY A 139 41.79 -0.59 13.32
CA GLY A 139 42.78 -1.55 12.85
C GLY A 139 42.43 -2.99 13.19
#